data_451113d4ef7f637c28be96d4b8924ce9
#
_entry.id   451113d4ef7f637c28be96d4b8924ce9
#
_cell.length_a   1.000
_cell.length_b   1.000
_cell.length_c   1.000
_cell.angle_alpha   90.00
_cell.angle_beta   90.00
_cell.angle_gamma   90.00
#
_symmetry.space_group_name_H-M   'P 1'
#
loop_
_entity.id
_entity.type
_entity.pdbx_description
1 polymer ?
#
loop_
_entity_poly.entity_id
_entity_poly.type
_entity_poly.pdbx_seq_one_letter_code
_entity_poly.pdbx_strand_id
1 'polypeptide(L)'
;MVLIAGAVLGQRFRGGGRFGRGAGAGDTGITYTEGNVPVDTDKVRTAREIASHSTETSNWTNTPGFERDVFTFVRIMYRHGSYRSGSPWGWITDFPDSDLNLSFRLQQVTSLRTDPDGKVIRLTDPALFDYPWIYMVEPGTLELKEEEVPILRKYLLNGGVLWVDDFWGSVQWDNVESEMKRVLPERQFVDLDMTNQIFHCVFDLKVPMNKLQTPNMRQGIRSLDPSDPYSYGVTWEPYHPGGPETCKDMHVRAIYDDKGRIMAIATHNCDNGDGWEREGEDDGFFHEFSEKRAYPLAVNVIFYLMTH
;
A
#
# COMPACT_ATOMS: atom_id res chain seq x y z
N MET A 1 -14.27 39.57 -29.37
CA MET A 1 -14.61 38.16 -29.16
C MET A 1 -13.61 37.34 -29.93
N VAL A 2 -12.50 36.96 -29.30
CA VAL A 2 -11.41 36.20 -29.92
C VAL A 2 -11.34 34.87 -29.18
N LEU A 3 -11.67 33.80 -29.89
CA LEU A 3 -11.53 32.43 -29.42
C LEU A 3 -10.05 32.03 -29.58
N ILE A 4 -9.39 31.71 -28.47
CA ILE A 4 -8.07 31.08 -28.47
C ILE A 4 -8.31 29.57 -28.28
N ALA A 5 -8.14 28.79 -29.32
CA ALA A 5 -8.11 27.34 -29.24
C ALA A 5 -6.71 26.90 -28.76
N GLY A 6 -6.61 26.39 -27.56
CA GLY A 6 -5.41 25.75 -27.05
C GLY A 6 -5.33 24.31 -27.58
N ALA A 7 -4.29 24.03 -28.38
CA ALA A 7 -3.99 22.68 -28.81
C ALA A 7 -3.25 21.94 -27.70
N VAL A 8 -3.87 20.88 -27.16
CA VAL A 8 -3.22 19.91 -26.28
C VAL A 8 -2.37 18.99 -27.14
N LEU A 9 -1.06 19.13 -27.05
CA LEU A 9 -0.09 18.23 -27.67
C LEU A 9 0.00 16.96 -26.81
N GLY A 10 -0.68 15.92 -27.25
CA GLY A 10 -0.50 14.58 -26.68
C GLY A 10 0.91 14.06 -26.98
N GLN A 11 1.76 13.98 -25.97
CA GLN A 11 3.04 13.30 -26.06
C GLN A 11 2.81 11.78 -26.05
N ARG A 12 3.01 11.14 -27.19
CA ARG A 12 3.08 9.68 -27.29
C ARG A 12 4.40 9.22 -26.65
N PHE A 13 4.34 8.69 -25.46
CA PHE A 13 5.46 7.97 -24.86
C PHE A 13 5.73 6.67 -25.64
N ARG A 14 6.78 6.66 -26.47
CA ARG A 14 7.45 5.46 -26.96
C ARG A 14 8.51 5.08 -25.92
N GLY A 15 8.11 4.36 -24.88
CA GLY A 15 9.04 3.83 -23.89
C GLY A 15 9.54 2.45 -24.29
N GLY A 16 10.60 2.39 -25.08
CA GLY A 16 11.47 1.22 -25.20
C GLY A 16 12.59 1.32 -24.17
N GLY A 17 12.27 1.19 -22.87
CA GLY A 17 13.27 1.17 -21.80
C GLY A 17 14.02 -0.16 -21.81
N ARG A 18 15.34 -0.15 -22.07
CA ARG A 18 16.23 -1.25 -21.70
C ARG A 18 16.19 -1.36 -20.18
N PHE A 19 15.60 -2.44 -19.68
CA PHE A 19 15.71 -2.82 -18.27
C PHE A 19 17.19 -2.97 -17.89
N GLY A 20 17.72 -2.00 -17.16
CA GLY A 20 18.99 -2.13 -16.47
C GLY A 20 18.89 -3.33 -15.53
N ARG A 21 19.92 -4.18 -15.51
CA ARG A 21 20.04 -5.25 -14.53
C ARG A 21 20.11 -4.59 -13.15
N GLY A 22 18.97 -4.54 -12.42
CA GLY A 22 18.96 -4.19 -11.02
C GLY A 22 19.75 -5.25 -10.27
N ALA A 23 20.92 -4.90 -9.78
CA ALA A 23 21.53 -5.61 -8.67
C ALA A 23 20.49 -5.58 -7.55
N GLY A 24 20.24 -6.70 -6.87
CA GLY A 24 19.35 -6.74 -5.72
C GLY A 24 19.65 -5.56 -4.81
N ALA A 25 18.66 -4.69 -4.60
CA ALA A 25 18.85 -3.47 -3.86
C ALA A 25 19.25 -3.84 -2.44
N GLY A 26 20.54 -3.68 -2.15
CA GLY A 26 21.04 -3.72 -0.78
C GLY A 26 20.30 -2.66 0.03
N ASP A 27 20.25 -2.83 1.35
CA ASP A 27 19.57 -1.92 2.28
C ASP A 27 20.08 -0.47 2.27
N THR A 28 21.03 -0.13 1.42
CA THR A 28 21.70 1.18 1.36
C THR A 28 21.94 1.61 -0.09
N GLY A 29 21.81 2.90 -0.37
CA GLY A 29 22.13 3.48 -1.67
C GLY A 29 20.96 4.21 -2.34
N ILE A 30 21.09 4.37 -3.67
CA ILE A 30 20.06 5.04 -4.48
C ILE A 30 19.12 3.98 -5.08
N THR A 31 17.84 4.14 -4.84
CA THR A 31 16.76 3.45 -5.55
C THR A 31 15.94 4.48 -6.34
N TYR A 32 14.89 4.04 -7.04
CA TYR A 32 14.07 4.92 -7.88
C TYR A 32 12.60 4.60 -7.67
N THR A 33 11.76 5.63 -7.62
CA THR A 33 10.30 5.48 -7.68
C THR A 33 9.86 5.01 -9.07
N GLU A 34 8.61 4.66 -9.23
CA GLU A 34 8.02 4.32 -10.54
C GLU A 34 8.14 5.47 -11.55
N GLY A 35 8.08 6.71 -11.09
CA GLY A 35 8.34 7.92 -11.89
C GLY A 35 9.83 8.20 -12.17
N ASN A 36 10.74 7.25 -11.89
CA ASN A 36 12.19 7.41 -12.01
C ASN A 36 12.80 8.55 -11.16
N VAL A 37 12.16 8.92 -10.06
CA VAL A 37 12.74 9.88 -9.11
C VAL A 37 13.75 9.15 -8.24
N PRO A 38 15.01 9.60 -8.14
CA PRO A 38 16.02 8.95 -7.31
C PRO A 38 15.73 9.18 -5.83
N VAL A 39 15.81 8.12 -5.04
CA VAL A 39 15.63 8.11 -3.59
C VAL A 39 16.88 7.57 -2.92
N ASP A 40 17.50 8.39 -2.10
CA ASP A 40 18.64 7.98 -1.25
C ASP A 40 18.09 7.31 0.01
N THR A 41 18.18 5.99 0.08
CA THR A 41 17.62 5.18 1.17
C THR A 41 18.26 5.43 2.53
N ASP A 42 19.44 6.06 2.56
CA ASP A 42 20.10 6.42 3.82
C ASP A 42 19.64 7.80 4.32
N LYS A 43 19.04 8.63 3.45
CA LYS A 43 18.66 10.01 3.77
C LYS A 43 17.17 10.24 3.84
N VAL A 44 16.38 9.57 3.00
CA VAL A 44 14.91 9.77 2.97
C VAL A 44 14.30 9.48 4.34
N ARG A 45 13.43 10.37 4.80
CA ARG A 45 12.74 10.26 6.10
C ARG A 45 11.24 10.46 5.99
N THR A 46 10.78 11.13 4.94
CA THR A 46 9.36 11.43 4.73
C THR A 46 9.00 11.27 3.26
N ALA A 47 7.71 11.03 2.98
CA ALA A 47 7.20 10.98 1.62
C ALA A 47 7.27 12.36 0.95
N ARG A 48 7.10 13.43 1.70
CA ARG A 48 7.13 14.81 1.17
C ARG A 48 8.48 15.25 0.60
N GLU A 49 9.57 14.58 0.95
CA GLU A 49 10.91 14.87 0.40
C GLU A 49 11.07 14.41 -1.05
N ILE A 50 10.19 13.56 -1.54
CA ILE A 50 10.28 12.96 -2.87
C ILE A 50 9.23 13.60 -3.78
N ALA A 51 9.63 13.92 -5.01
CA ALA A 51 8.71 14.50 -5.98
C ALA A 51 7.64 13.50 -6.39
N SER A 52 6.38 13.95 -6.40
CA SER A 52 5.24 13.24 -6.96
C SER A 52 5.47 12.91 -8.43
N HIS A 53 4.97 11.77 -8.89
CA HIS A 53 4.95 11.42 -10.30
C HIS A 53 3.51 11.33 -10.86
N SER A 54 2.51 11.46 -10.00
CA SER A 54 1.10 11.54 -10.37
C SER A 54 0.54 12.96 -10.13
N THR A 55 -0.56 13.10 -9.45
CA THR A 55 -1.12 14.40 -9.07
C THR A 55 -0.55 14.83 -7.73
N GLU A 56 0.11 15.99 -7.71
CA GLU A 56 0.72 16.54 -6.49
C GLU A 56 -0.33 16.74 -5.39
N THR A 57 -0.10 16.14 -4.22
CA THR A 57 -0.98 16.25 -3.06
C THR A 57 -0.79 17.60 -2.36
N SER A 58 -1.90 18.30 -2.11
CA SER A 58 -1.89 19.56 -1.37
C SER A 58 -1.25 19.40 0.01
N ASN A 59 -0.43 20.37 0.40
CA ASN A 59 0.15 20.43 1.75
C ASN A 59 -0.82 21.10 2.73
N TRP A 60 -0.71 20.76 4.02
CA TRP A 60 -1.47 21.37 5.12
C TRP A 60 -0.58 21.54 6.36
N THR A 61 -1.09 22.27 7.33
CA THR A 61 -0.40 22.49 8.61
C THR A 61 -1.33 22.12 9.74
N ASN A 62 -0.84 21.30 10.68
CA ASN A 62 -1.57 20.95 11.90
C ASN A 62 -1.51 22.10 12.92
N THR A 63 -2.41 22.04 13.90
CA THR A 63 -2.47 23.04 14.98
C THR A 63 -1.16 23.05 15.77
N PRO A 64 -0.51 24.20 15.97
CA PRO A 64 0.70 24.30 16.76
C PRO A 64 0.56 23.71 18.16
N GLY A 65 1.52 22.91 18.58
CA GLY A 65 1.52 22.21 19.86
C GLY A 65 0.86 20.81 19.83
N PHE A 66 0.24 20.44 18.70
CA PHE A 66 -0.41 19.13 18.49
C PHE A 66 0.16 18.37 17.29
N GLU A 67 1.37 18.69 16.87
CA GLU A 67 2.01 18.12 15.67
C GLU A 67 2.25 16.62 15.80
N ARG A 68 2.30 16.10 17.03
CA ARG A 68 2.48 14.66 17.32
C ARG A 68 1.18 13.93 17.66
N ASP A 69 0.09 14.66 17.87
CA ASP A 69 -1.24 14.10 18.16
C ASP A 69 -2.03 13.94 16.86
N VAL A 70 -1.43 13.22 15.92
CA VAL A 70 -1.95 13.02 14.57
C VAL A 70 -1.68 11.59 14.10
N PHE A 71 -2.51 11.08 13.21
CA PHE A 71 -2.18 9.87 12.46
C PHE A 71 -1.02 10.17 11.50
N THR A 72 0.01 9.35 11.52
CA THR A 72 1.13 9.41 10.58
C THR A 72 1.14 8.16 9.72
N PHE A 73 1.14 8.31 8.39
CA PHE A 73 1.42 7.20 7.49
C PHE A 73 2.90 6.82 7.64
N VAL A 74 3.17 5.62 8.11
CA VAL A 74 4.54 5.14 8.37
C VAL A 74 4.85 3.96 7.47
N ARG A 75 5.62 4.23 6.43
CA ARG A 75 6.11 3.22 5.48
C ARG A 75 7.38 2.56 6.01
N ILE A 76 7.41 1.24 6.00
CA ILE A 76 8.59 0.48 6.38
C ILE A 76 9.46 0.21 5.16
N MET A 77 10.70 0.70 5.21
CA MET A 77 11.77 0.34 4.30
C MET A 77 12.34 -1.01 4.73
N TYR A 78 12.01 -2.06 4.01
CA TYR A 78 12.42 -3.43 4.30
C TYR A 78 13.30 -4.00 3.18
N ARG A 79 14.00 -5.08 3.47
CA ARG A 79 14.73 -5.85 2.47
C ARG A 79 13.77 -6.80 1.75
N HIS A 80 13.88 -6.85 0.44
CA HIS A 80 13.15 -7.80 -0.39
C HIS A 80 14.10 -8.73 -1.13
N GLY A 81 13.63 -9.95 -1.40
CA GLY A 81 14.38 -10.98 -2.10
C GLY A 81 14.51 -10.73 -3.60
N SER A 82 15.01 -11.74 -4.31
CA SER A 82 15.28 -11.66 -5.73
C SER A 82 14.00 -11.48 -6.56
N TYR A 83 14.09 -10.66 -7.61
CA TYR A 83 13.09 -10.35 -8.64
C TYR A 83 12.29 -11.56 -9.21
N ARG A 84 12.73 -12.79 -9.00
CA ARG A 84 12.05 -13.99 -9.52
C ARG A 84 10.67 -14.26 -8.93
N SER A 85 10.33 -13.66 -7.80
CA SER A 85 9.09 -13.92 -7.05
C SER A 85 8.20 -12.71 -6.82
N GLY A 86 8.57 -11.51 -7.28
CA GLY A 86 7.80 -10.29 -7.05
C GLY A 86 8.25 -9.11 -7.90
N SER A 87 7.73 -7.93 -7.57
CA SER A 87 8.10 -6.66 -8.18
C SER A 87 9.56 -6.29 -7.91
N PRO A 88 10.21 -5.58 -8.82
CA PRO A 88 11.54 -5.02 -8.58
C PRO A 88 11.57 -3.88 -7.57
N TRP A 89 10.41 -3.33 -7.21
CA TRP A 89 10.29 -2.08 -6.46
C TRP A 89 10.23 -2.32 -4.94
N GLY A 90 9.47 -3.31 -4.47
CA GLY A 90 9.32 -3.64 -3.06
C GLY A 90 8.80 -2.44 -2.24
N TRP A 91 9.46 -2.07 -1.15
CA TRP A 91 8.99 -1.02 -0.24
C TRP A 91 8.74 0.35 -0.88
N ILE A 92 9.32 0.62 -2.06
CA ILE A 92 9.23 1.93 -2.75
C ILE A 92 8.07 2.00 -3.76
N THR A 93 7.36 0.88 -3.98
CA THR A 93 6.16 0.85 -4.84
C THR A 93 5.14 1.87 -4.34
N ASP A 94 4.47 2.57 -5.27
CA ASP A 94 3.46 3.62 -5.03
C ASP A 94 3.97 4.86 -4.25
N PHE A 95 5.26 4.92 -3.97
CA PHE A 95 5.85 6.00 -3.19
C PHE A 95 6.24 7.20 -4.07
N PRO A 96 5.99 8.42 -3.65
CA PRO A 96 5.43 8.88 -2.37
C PRO A 96 3.92 9.11 -2.38
N ASP A 97 3.29 8.99 -3.55
CA ASP A 97 1.94 9.52 -3.80
C ASP A 97 0.88 8.79 -3.00
N SER A 98 0.97 7.46 -2.85
CA SER A 98 0.00 6.69 -2.05
C SER A 98 -0.05 7.14 -0.59
N ASP A 99 1.11 7.39 0.03
CA ASP A 99 1.23 7.80 1.43
C ASP A 99 0.59 9.17 1.67
N LEU A 100 0.88 10.11 0.76
CA LEU A 100 0.40 11.49 0.84
C LEU A 100 -1.09 11.60 0.52
N ASN A 101 -1.55 10.92 -0.54
CA ASN A 101 -2.94 10.95 -0.97
C ASN A 101 -3.85 10.29 0.07
N LEU A 102 -3.47 9.11 0.61
CA LEU A 102 -4.25 8.47 1.66
C LEU A 102 -4.32 9.33 2.93
N SER A 103 -3.20 9.93 3.35
CA SER A 103 -3.17 10.84 4.51
C SER A 103 -4.09 12.03 4.30
N PHE A 104 -4.05 12.65 3.10
CA PHE A 104 -4.91 13.77 2.76
C PHE A 104 -6.40 13.37 2.73
N ARG A 105 -6.72 12.24 2.08
CA ARG A 105 -8.09 11.73 2.00
C ARG A 105 -8.66 11.36 3.37
N LEU A 106 -7.87 10.72 4.21
CA LEU A 106 -8.27 10.35 5.57
C LEU A 106 -8.67 11.59 6.39
N GLN A 107 -7.90 12.68 6.29
CA GLN A 107 -8.21 13.95 6.93
C GLN A 107 -9.48 14.61 6.37
N GLN A 108 -9.76 14.46 5.06
CA GLN A 108 -10.93 15.05 4.43
C GLN A 108 -12.25 14.36 4.85
N VAL A 109 -12.23 13.04 5.02
CA VAL A 109 -13.47 12.24 5.20
C VAL A 109 -13.69 11.78 6.63
N THR A 110 -12.75 12.04 7.54
CA THR A 110 -12.86 11.70 8.98
C THR A 110 -12.53 12.91 9.88
N SER A 111 -12.64 12.72 11.19
CA SER A 111 -12.17 13.69 12.19
C SER A 111 -10.69 13.52 12.54
N LEU A 112 -10.00 12.52 11.99
CA LEU A 112 -8.59 12.31 12.25
C LEU A 112 -7.75 13.46 11.68
N ARG A 113 -6.79 13.92 12.47
CA ARG A 113 -5.71 14.77 11.97
C ARG A 113 -4.59 13.89 11.46
N THR A 114 -4.00 14.25 10.33
CA THR A 114 -2.93 13.48 9.70
C THR A 114 -1.66 14.29 9.57
N ASP A 115 -0.51 13.60 9.62
CA ASP A 115 0.79 14.19 9.32
C ASP A 115 0.86 14.47 7.80
N PRO A 116 1.20 15.72 7.37
CA PRO A 116 1.29 16.07 5.97
C PRO A 116 2.46 15.42 5.23
N ASP A 117 3.48 14.95 5.94
CA ASP A 117 4.74 14.52 5.34
C ASP A 117 4.90 13.00 5.30
N GLY A 118 4.16 12.26 6.17
CA GLY A 118 4.36 10.84 6.38
C GLY A 118 5.75 10.52 6.95
N LYS A 119 6.05 9.23 7.10
CA LYS A 119 7.36 8.75 7.57
C LYS A 119 7.84 7.54 6.78
N VAL A 120 9.15 7.49 6.54
CA VAL A 120 9.85 6.32 6.01
C VAL A 120 10.89 5.90 7.04
N ILE A 121 10.74 4.70 7.61
CA ILE A 121 11.65 4.18 8.64
C ILE A 121 12.01 2.72 8.37
N ARG A 122 13.06 2.24 9.01
CA ARG A 122 13.39 0.80 9.07
C ARG A 122 12.81 0.19 10.35
N LEU A 123 12.61 -1.11 10.37
CA LEU A 123 12.20 -1.81 11.60
C LEU A 123 13.18 -1.61 12.76
N THR A 124 14.46 -1.39 12.44
CA THR A 124 15.52 -1.13 13.43
C THR A 124 15.59 0.32 13.93
N ASP A 125 14.79 1.22 13.36
CA ASP A 125 14.73 2.61 13.80
C ASP A 125 14.07 2.69 15.19
N PRO A 126 14.72 3.33 16.19
CA PRO A 126 14.13 3.52 17.51
C PRO A 126 12.76 4.22 17.49
N ALA A 127 12.51 5.11 16.52
CA ALA A 127 11.25 5.81 16.34
C ALA A 127 10.08 4.88 15.99
N LEU A 128 10.32 3.62 15.61
CA LEU A 128 9.27 2.64 15.32
C LEU A 128 8.21 2.58 16.42
N PHE A 129 8.65 2.65 17.68
CA PHE A 129 7.76 2.53 18.85
C PHE A 129 6.96 3.81 19.17
N ASP A 130 7.22 4.91 18.47
CA ASP A 130 6.46 6.16 18.59
C ASP A 130 5.18 6.13 17.73
N TYR A 131 5.06 5.16 16.83
CA TYR A 131 3.96 5.05 15.87
C TYR A 131 3.11 3.80 16.14
N PRO A 132 1.78 3.94 16.28
CA PRO A 132 0.90 2.79 16.55
C PRO A 132 0.63 1.94 15.31
N TRP A 133 0.93 2.44 14.10
CA TRP A 133 0.60 1.81 12.82
C TRP A 133 1.75 1.93 11.84
N ILE A 134 2.05 0.84 11.14
CA ILE A 134 3.07 0.77 10.09
C ILE A 134 2.56 0.01 8.86
N TYR A 135 3.11 0.35 7.69
CA TYR A 135 2.68 -0.18 6.40
C TYR A 135 3.86 -0.79 5.62
N MET A 136 3.64 -1.95 5.02
CA MET A 136 4.54 -2.60 4.07
C MET A 136 3.78 -2.91 2.79
N VAL A 137 4.19 -2.30 1.68
CA VAL A 137 3.71 -2.61 0.33
C VAL A 137 4.56 -3.72 -0.29
N GLU A 138 4.00 -4.55 -1.18
CA GLU A 138 4.68 -5.64 -1.90
C GLU A 138 5.48 -6.63 -1.02
N PRO A 139 4.97 -7.04 0.15
CA PRO A 139 5.71 -7.92 1.07
C PRO A 139 5.86 -9.36 0.55
N GLY A 140 5.39 -9.64 -0.66
CA GLY A 140 5.46 -10.97 -1.27
C GLY A 140 6.87 -11.54 -1.44
N THR A 141 7.90 -10.68 -1.33
CA THR A 141 9.32 -11.05 -1.33
C THR A 141 10.08 -10.55 -0.11
N LEU A 142 9.37 -10.25 0.96
CA LEU A 142 9.93 -9.80 2.23
C LEU A 142 10.97 -10.80 2.76
N GLU A 143 12.13 -10.30 3.20
CA GLU A 143 13.16 -11.03 3.92
C GLU A 143 13.53 -10.29 5.21
N LEU A 144 12.91 -10.66 6.33
CA LEU A 144 13.27 -10.10 7.63
C LEU A 144 14.64 -10.59 8.09
N LYS A 145 15.52 -9.66 8.47
CA LYS A 145 16.78 -9.99 9.10
C LYS A 145 16.54 -10.57 10.49
N GLU A 146 17.47 -11.39 10.98
CA GLU A 146 17.38 -12.01 12.30
C GLU A 146 17.21 -10.98 13.44
N GLU A 147 17.79 -9.79 13.28
CA GLU A 147 17.66 -8.69 14.23
C GLU A 147 16.29 -7.99 14.18
N GLU A 148 15.62 -8.00 13.01
CA GLU A 148 14.31 -7.34 12.80
C GLU A 148 13.16 -8.16 13.38
N VAL A 149 13.28 -9.48 13.38
CA VAL A 149 12.23 -10.40 13.88
C VAL A 149 11.85 -10.10 15.34
N PRO A 150 12.76 -10.05 16.31
CA PRO A 150 12.39 -9.73 17.69
C PRO A 150 11.92 -8.28 17.87
N ILE A 151 12.36 -7.34 17.03
CA ILE A 151 11.93 -5.95 17.08
C ILE A 151 10.46 -5.85 16.63
N LEU A 152 10.13 -6.43 15.47
CA LEU A 152 8.75 -6.44 14.96
C LEU A 152 7.82 -7.19 15.93
N ARG A 153 8.27 -8.33 16.47
CA ARG A 153 7.52 -9.05 17.53
C ARG A 153 7.21 -8.14 18.72
N LYS A 154 8.23 -7.46 19.25
CA LYS A 154 8.06 -6.55 20.38
C LYS A 154 7.10 -5.41 20.04
N TYR A 155 7.21 -4.85 18.84
CA TYR A 155 6.32 -3.79 18.37
C TYR A 155 4.85 -4.24 18.37
N LEU A 156 4.55 -5.38 17.76
CA LEU A 156 3.20 -5.93 17.67
C LEU A 156 2.61 -6.31 19.04
N LEU A 157 3.41 -6.91 19.91
CA LEU A 157 2.98 -7.29 21.27
C LEU A 157 2.75 -6.07 22.18
N ASN A 158 3.41 -4.95 21.91
CA ASN A 158 3.26 -3.71 22.68
C ASN A 158 2.15 -2.77 22.17
N GLY A 159 1.30 -3.22 21.25
CA GLY A 159 0.16 -2.44 20.78
C GLY A 159 0.28 -1.90 19.36
N GLY A 160 1.46 -2.03 18.72
CA GLY A 160 1.62 -1.67 17.33
C GLY A 160 0.83 -2.57 16.38
N VAL A 161 0.52 -2.04 15.20
CA VAL A 161 -0.18 -2.77 14.13
C VAL A 161 0.60 -2.68 12.83
N LEU A 162 0.74 -3.81 12.14
CA LEU A 162 1.31 -3.90 10.80
C LEU A 162 0.18 -4.12 9.78
N TRP A 163 0.15 -3.29 8.71
CA TRP A 163 -0.63 -3.58 7.51
C TRP A 163 0.31 -3.99 6.38
N VAL A 164 0.07 -5.14 5.78
CA VAL A 164 0.75 -5.61 4.57
C VAL A 164 -0.23 -5.63 3.40
N ASP A 165 0.16 -5.07 2.25
CA ASP A 165 -0.70 -4.81 1.11
C ASP A 165 0.05 -5.06 -0.21
N ASP A 166 -0.69 -5.17 -1.30
CA ASP A 166 -0.19 -5.35 -2.67
C ASP A 166 0.76 -6.54 -2.82
N PHE A 167 0.22 -7.73 -2.60
CA PHE A 167 0.91 -8.98 -2.90
C PHE A 167 -0.08 -10.05 -3.37
N TRP A 168 0.39 -10.90 -4.30
CA TRP A 168 -0.50 -11.65 -5.14
C TRP A 168 -0.14 -13.13 -5.25
N GLY A 169 -1.17 -13.97 -5.29
CA GLY A 169 -1.04 -15.39 -5.52
C GLY A 169 -0.47 -16.17 -4.33
N SER A 170 -0.44 -17.50 -4.48
CA SER A 170 -0.08 -18.40 -3.38
C SER A 170 1.39 -18.29 -2.96
N VAL A 171 2.30 -18.06 -3.91
CA VAL A 171 3.75 -18.03 -3.61
C VAL A 171 4.12 -16.82 -2.74
N GLN A 172 3.53 -15.65 -3.04
CA GLN A 172 3.77 -14.45 -2.24
C GLN A 172 3.07 -14.54 -0.88
N TRP A 173 1.88 -15.14 -0.84
CA TRP A 173 1.20 -15.46 0.42
C TRP A 173 2.05 -16.34 1.33
N ASP A 174 2.57 -17.46 0.80
CA ASP A 174 3.39 -18.41 1.56
C ASP A 174 4.64 -17.72 2.15
N ASN A 175 5.24 -16.78 1.42
CA ASN A 175 6.37 -15.98 1.91
C ASN A 175 5.96 -15.09 3.09
N VAL A 176 4.89 -14.31 2.94
CA VAL A 176 4.38 -13.41 3.99
C VAL A 176 4.01 -14.20 5.24
N GLU A 177 3.29 -15.32 5.08
CA GLU A 177 2.92 -16.19 6.20
C GLU A 177 4.14 -16.78 6.90
N SER A 178 5.15 -17.21 6.13
CA SER A 178 6.40 -17.75 6.66
C SER A 178 7.18 -16.69 7.46
N GLU A 179 7.33 -15.49 6.94
CA GLU A 179 8.03 -14.41 7.64
C GLU A 179 7.26 -13.99 8.91
N MET A 180 5.94 -13.88 8.85
CA MET A 180 5.13 -13.58 10.03
C MET A 180 5.14 -14.72 11.06
N LYS A 181 5.31 -15.98 10.63
CA LYS A 181 5.48 -17.11 11.54
C LYS A 181 6.81 -17.07 12.30
N ARG A 182 7.86 -16.47 11.73
CA ARG A 182 9.11 -16.19 12.47
C ARG A 182 8.89 -15.14 13.56
N VAL A 183 8.06 -14.12 13.27
CA VAL A 183 7.76 -13.03 14.19
C VAL A 183 6.82 -13.48 15.31
N LEU A 184 5.75 -14.19 14.97
CA LEU A 184 4.67 -14.63 15.87
C LEU A 184 4.42 -16.14 15.71
N PRO A 185 5.35 -17.01 16.18
CA PRO A 185 5.27 -18.46 15.97
C PRO A 185 4.03 -19.10 16.58
N GLU A 186 3.42 -18.50 17.59
CA GLU A 186 2.21 -18.96 18.27
C GLU A 186 0.90 -18.44 17.65
N ARG A 187 0.99 -17.62 16.60
CA ARG A 187 -0.16 -16.99 15.95
C ARG A 187 -0.27 -17.40 14.49
N GLN A 188 -1.44 -17.16 13.91
CA GLN A 188 -1.69 -17.35 12.48
C GLN A 188 -2.66 -16.29 11.96
N PHE A 189 -2.63 -16.06 10.67
CA PHE A 189 -3.64 -15.27 10.00
C PHE A 189 -4.99 -16.02 9.97
N VAL A 190 -6.07 -15.28 10.14
CA VAL A 190 -7.44 -15.74 9.96
C VAL A 190 -8.15 -14.86 8.95
N ASP A 191 -8.91 -15.44 8.03
CA ASP A 191 -9.71 -14.69 7.07
C ASP A 191 -10.81 -13.89 7.79
N LEU A 192 -10.99 -12.63 7.39
CA LEU A 192 -12.10 -11.79 7.82
C LEU A 192 -13.23 -11.92 6.82
N ASP A 193 -14.43 -12.22 7.27
CA ASP A 193 -15.62 -12.16 6.44
C ASP A 193 -16.25 -10.76 6.46
N MET A 194 -17.13 -10.49 5.49
CA MET A 194 -17.77 -9.18 5.32
C MET A 194 -18.71 -8.78 6.47
N THR A 195 -18.92 -9.61 7.48
CA THR A 195 -19.67 -9.23 8.69
C THR A 195 -18.78 -8.60 9.76
N ASN A 196 -17.45 -8.65 9.57
CA ASN A 196 -16.51 -8.04 10.50
C ASN A 196 -16.69 -6.52 10.53
N GLN A 197 -16.66 -5.94 11.74
CA GLN A 197 -16.88 -4.51 11.97
C GLN A 197 -15.90 -3.60 11.23
N ILE A 198 -14.70 -4.09 10.90
CA ILE A 198 -13.70 -3.35 10.14
C ILE A 198 -14.23 -2.89 8.77
N PHE A 199 -15.22 -3.59 8.19
CA PHE A 199 -15.83 -3.22 6.91
C PHE A 199 -17.02 -2.25 7.05
N HIS A 200 -17.38 -1.84 8.29
CA HIS A 200 -18.61 -1.10 8.55
C HIS A 200 -18.43 0.11 9.49
N CYS A 201 -17.20 0.46 9.88
CA CYS A 201 -16.99 1.46 10.95
C CYS A 201 -17.12 2.92 10.49
N VAL A 202 -16.69 3.27 9.27
CA VAL A 202 -16.86 4.60 8.65
C VAL A 202 -17.71 4.48 7.39
N PHE A 203 -17.28 3.64 6.48
CA PHE A 203 -18.04 3.26 5.29
C PHE A 203 -18.69 1.89 5.51
N ASP A 204 -19.96 1.76 5.14
CA ASP A 204 -20.69 0.50 5.25
C ASP A 204 -20.54 -0.31 3.95
N LEU A 205 -19.49 -1.11 3.88
CA LEU A 205 -19.07 -1.86 2.67
C LEU A 205 -19.91 -3.13 2.50
N LYS A 206 -21.13 -2.98 2.00
CA LYS A 206 -22.09 -4.07 1.77
C LYS A 206 -21.95 -4.73 0.40
N VAL A 207 -20.72 -5.10 0.05
CA VAL A 207 -20.40 -5.78 -1.22
C VAL A 207 -19.61 -7.07 -0.94
N PRO A 208 -19.63 -8.06 -1.84
CA PRO A 208 -18.72 -9.22 -1.69
C PRO A 208 -17.24 -8.79 -1.67
N MET A 209 -16.38 -9.52 -0.96
CA MET A 209 -14.95 -9.22 -0.80
C MET A 209 -14.26 -8.91 -2.14
N ASN A 210 -14.47 -9.74 -3.17
CA ASN A 210 -13.88 -9.52 -4.50
C ASN A 210 -14.34 -8.23 -5.21
N LYS A 211 -15.38 -7.56 -4.71
CA LYS A 211 -15.79 -6.23 -5.21
C LYS A 211 -15.03 -5.08 -4.55
N LEU A 212 -14.22 -5.38 -3.55
CA LEU A 212 -13.26 -4.44 -2.97
C LEU A 212 -11.86 -4.57 -3.60
N GLN A 213 -11.64 -5.62 -4.39
CA GLN A 213 -10.36 -5.89 -5.05
C GLN A 213 -9.98 -4.74 -6.00
N THR A 214 -8.80 -4.18 -5.80
CA THR A 214 -8.18 -3.17 -6.63
C THR A 214 -6.94 -3.79 -7.28
N PRO A 215 -6.80 -3.79 -8.60
CA PRO A 215 -5.56 -4.17 -9.29
C PRO A 215 -4.71 -2.93 -9.55
N ASN A 216 -3.49 -3.08 -10.05
CA ASN A 216 -2.76 -1.94 -10.56
C ASN A 216 -3.54 -1.19 -11.68
N MET A 217 -3.22 0.09 -11.86
CA MET A 217 -3.97 0.97 -12.76
C MET A 217 -4.05 0.40 -14.19
N ARG A 218 -2.98 -0.16 -14.70
CA ARG A 218 -2.98 -0.73 -16.07
C ARG A 218 -3.98 -1.88 -16.21
N GLN A 219 -4.04 -2.79 -15.26
CA GLN A 219 -5.01 -3.88 -15.26
C GLN A 219 -6.42 -3.36 -15.00
N GLY A 220 -6.56 -2.38 -14.10
CA GLY A 220 -7.82 -1.73 -13.79
C GLY A 220 -8.46 -1.08 -15.02
N ILE A 221 -7.72 -0.25 -15.75
CA ILE A 221 -8.20 0.38 -17.00
C ILE A 221 -8.64 -0.68 -18.01
N ARG A 222 -7.85 -1.74 -18.21
CA ARG A 222 -8.21 -2.84 -19.13
C ARG A 222 -9.46 -3.60 -18.66
N SER A 223 -9.66 -3.71 -17.37
CA SER A 223 -10.84 -4.37 -16.81
C SER A 223 -12.14 -3.60 -17.05
N LEU A 224 -12.05 -2.30 -17.34
CA LEU A 224 -13.16 -1.44 -17.67
C LEU A 224 -13.46 -1.35 -19.18
N ASP A 225 -12.58 -1.85 -20.03
CA ASP A 225 -12.72 -1.79 -21.48
C ASP A 225 -13.49 -3.01 -22.05
N PRO A 226 -14.76 -2.88 -22.43
CA PRO A 226 -15.54 -3.99 -22.99
C PRO A 226 -15.03 -4.46 -24.37
N SER A 227 -14.10 -3.73 -25.00
CA SER A 227 -13.46 -4.14 -26.25
C SER A 227 -12.25 -5.06 -26.03
N ASP A 228 -11.75 -5.20 -24.78
CA ASP A 228 -10.72 -6.18 -24.40
C ASP A 228 -11.36 -7.44 -23.75
N PRO A 229 -11.76 -8.45 -24.53
CA PRO A 229 -12.50 -9.60 -24.00
C PRO A 229 -11.66 -10.47 -23.04
N TYR A 230 -10.36 -10.29 -23.01
CA TYR A 230 -9.44 -11.05 -22.13
C TYR A 230 -9.28 -10.41 -20.75
N SER A 231 -9.48 -9.09 -20.67
CA SER A 231 -9.28 -8.33 -19.43
C SER A 231 -10.57 -7.75 -18.87
N TYR A 232 -11.63 -7.62 -19.68
CA TYR A 232 -12.90 -7.05 -19.23
C TYR A 232 -13.47 -7.76 -18.01
N GLY A 233 -13.69 -7.02 -16.93
CA GLY A 233 -14.16 -7.55 -15.65
C GLY A 233 -13.11 -8.28 -14.81
N VAL A 234 -11.86 -8.39 -15.28
CA VAL A 234 -10.76 -9.02 -14.54
C VAL A 234 -10.11 -7.98 -13.62
N THR A 235 -10.40 -8.04 -12.33
CA THR A 235 -9.91 -7.11 -11.31
C THR A 235 -8.74 -7.67 -10.49
N TRP A 236 -8.14 -8.78 -10.91
CA TRP A 236 -6.94 -9.38 -10.32
C TRP A 236 -5.78 -9.36 -11.28
N GLU A 237 -4.58 -9.57 -10.78
CA GLU A 237 -3.33 -9.58 -11.52
C GLU A 237 -2.88 -11.00 -11.84
N PRO A 238 -3.14 -11.52 -13.05
CA PRO A 238 -2.98 -12.95 -13.36
C PRO A 238 -1.53 -13.40 -13.61
N TYR A 239 -0.56 -12.51 -13.51
CA TYR A 239 0.83 -12.74 -13.90
C TYR A 239 1.79 -13.01 -12.73
N HIS A 240 1.28 -13.04 -11.50
CA HIS A 240 2.10 -13.31 -10.32
C HIS A 240 2.42 -14.80 -10.12
N PRO A 241 3.50 -15.12 -9.38
CA PRO A 241 3.89 -16.49 -9.09
C PRO A 241 2.79 -17.28 -8.36
N GLY A 242 2.62 -18.55 -8.72
CA GLY A 242 1.53 -19.41 -8.22
C GLY A 242 0.43 -19.62 -9.27
N GLY A 243 0.41 -18.78 -10.29
CA GLY A 243 -0.53 -18.86 -11.42
C GLY A 243 -1.81 -18.06 -11.21
N PRO A 244 -2.52 -17.74 -12.31
CA PRO A 244 -3.64 -16.79 -12.32
C PRO A 244 -4.79 -17.18 -11.41
N GLU A 245 -5.03 -18.48 -11.19
CA GLU A 245 -6.12 -18.96 -10.34
C GLU A 245 -5.93 -18.57 -8.88
N THR A 246 -4.67 -18.45 -8.41
CA THR A 246 -4.34 -18.09 -7.03
C THR A 246 -4.45 -16.59 -6.76
N CYS A 247 -4.59 -15.78 -7.81
CA CYS A 247 -4.72 -14.32 -7.71
C CYS A 247 -6.17 -13.83 -7.75
N LYS A 248 -7.15 -14.70 -8.03
CA LYS A 248 -8.54 -14.29 -8.30
C LYS A 248 -9.28 -13.77 -7.09
N ASP A 249 -9.14 -14.45 -5.97
CA ASP A 249 -9.92 -14.16 -4.79
C ASP A 249 -9.15 -13.24 -3.84
N MET A 250 -9.76 -12.08 -3.57
CA MET A 250 -9.24 -11.15 -2.57
C MET A 250 -9.48 -11.71 -1.17
N HIS A 251 -8.48 -11.58 -0.32
CA HIS A 251 -8.56 -11.92 1.09
C HIS A 251 -8.13 -10.76 1.96
N VAL A 252 -8.90 -10.46 2.99
CA VAL A 252 -8.45 -9.63 4.10
C VAL A 252 -8.27 -10.56 5.30
N ARG A 253 -7.04 -10.64 5.82
CA ARG A 253 -6.69 -11.54 6.92
C ARG A 253 -6.09 -10.78 8.07
N ALA A 254 -6.30 -11.25 9.29
CA ALA A 254 -5.75 -10.63 10.47
C ALA A 254 -5.08 -11.64 11.42
N ILE A 255 -4.06 -11.17 12.14
CA ILE A 255 -3.50 -11.85 13.31
C ILE A 255 -3.99 -11.11 14.54
N TYR A 256 -4.54 -11.85 15.51
CA TYR A 256 -5.08 -11.31 16.75
C TYR A 256 -4.18 -11.62 17.94
N ASP A 257 -4.19 -10.71 18.93
CA ASP A 257 -3.67 -11.00 20.27
C ASP A 257 -4.71 -11.77 21.13
N ASP A 258 -4.33 -12.08 22.37
CA ASP A 258 -5.21 -12.83 23.31
C ASP A 258 -6.46 -12.05 23.75
N LYS A 259 -6.49 -10.74 23.48
CA LYS A 259 -7.61 -9.85 23.82
C LYS A 259 -8.53 -9.57 22.63
N GLY A 260 -8.20 -10.11 21.47
CA GLY A 260 -8.95 -9.89 20.23
C GLY A 260 -8.57 -8.62 19.47
N ARG A 261 -7.46 -7.95 19.85
CA ARG A 261 -6.92 -6.79 19.09
C ARG A 261 -6.18 -7.29 17.86
N ILE A 262 -6.35 -6.62 16.74
CA ILE A 262 -5.58 -6.90 15.51
C ILE A 262 -4.13 -6.42 15.71
N MET A 263 -3.17 -7.33 15.50
CA MET A 263 -1.74 -7.07 15.52
C MET A 263 -1.17 -6.89 14.11
N ALA A 264 -1.69 -7.63 13.15
CA ALA A 264 -1.34 -7.51 11.74
C ALA A 264 -2.58 -7.70 10.88
N ILE A 265 -2.67 -6.97 9.78
CA ILE A 265 -3.70 -7.13 8.76
C ILE A 265 -3.02 -7.27 7.39
N ALA A 266 -3.57 -8.16 6.56
CA ALA A 266 -3.07 -8.42 5.21
C ALA A 266 -4.22 -8.29 4.21
N THR A 267 -4.04 -7.46 3.19
CA THR A 267 -4.90 -7.35 2.02
C THR A 267 -4.23 -8.09 0.86
N HIS A 268 -4.51 -9.40 0.78
CA HIS A 268 -3.92 -10.31 -0.20
C HIS A 268 -4.75 -10.33 -1.48
N ASN A 269 -4.08 -10.36 -2.63
CA ASN A 269 -4.68 -10.23 -3.96
C ASN A 269 -5.42 -8.89 -4.14
N CYS A 270 -4.80 -7.82 -3.70
CA CYS A 270 -5.32 -6.47 -3.81
C CYS A 270 -4.16 -5.47 -3.78
N ASP A 271 -4.23 -4.45 -4.62
CA ASP A 271 -3.32 -3.34 -4.72
C ASP A 271 -4.06 -2.06 -4.32
N ASN A 272 -4.14 -1.83 -3.01
CA ASN A 272 -4.75 -0.59 -2.52
C ASN A 272 -3.84 0.61 -2.76
N GLY A 273 -2.52 0.39 -2.79
CA GLY A 273 -1.50 1.41 -3.03
C GLY A 273 -1.71 2.14 -4.35
N ASP A 274 -1.87 1.41 -5.47
CA ASP A 274 -2.21 1.99 -6.78
C ASP A 274 -3.55 2.76 -6.73
N GLY A 275 -4.51 2.26 -5.94
CA GLY A 275 -5.78 2.96 -5.73
C GLY A 275 -5.64 4.31 -5.04
N TRP A 276 -4.58 4.55 -4.27
CA TRP A 276 -4.29 5.83 -3.62
C TRP A 276 -3.29 6.67 -4.41
N GLU A 277 -2.31 6.02 -5.06
CA GLU A 277 -1.24 6.69 -5.79
C GLU A 277 -1.77 7.44 -7.01
N ARG A 278 -2.67 6.83 -7.77
CA ARG A 278 -3.05 7.23 -9.13
C ARG A 278 -4.15 8.29 -9.22
N GLU A 279 -4.29 9.16 -8.22
CA GLU A 279 -5.26 10.25 -8.30
C GLU A 279 -4.96 11.18 -9.49
N GLY A 280 -5.97 11.42 -10.34
CA GLY A 280 -5.89 12.33 -11.48
C GLY A 280 -5.22 11.81 -12.73
N GLU A 281 -4.76 10.54 -12.75
CA GLU A 281 -4.16 9.94 -13.95
C GLU A 281 -5.19 9.35 -14.92
N ASP A 282 -6.22 8.67 -14.39
CA ASP A 282 -7.32 8.11 -15.20
C ASP A 282 -8.64 8.18 -14.43
N ASP A 283 -9.63 8.89 -14.97
CA ASP A 283 -10.93 9.10 -14.33
C ASP A 283 -11.70 7.78 -14.12
N GLY A 284 -11.61 6.85 -15.05
CA GLY A 284 -12.32 5.57 -14.99
C GLY A 284 -11.76 4.70 -13.86
N PHE A 285 -10.43 4.60 -13.77
CA PHE A 285 -9.75 3.89 -12.69
C PHE A 285 -10.07 4.53 -11.33
N PHE A 286 -9.93 5.85 -11.22
CA PHE A 286 -10.20 6.56 -9.99
C PHE A 286 -11.63 6.31 -9.48
N HIS A 287 -12.65 6.49 -10.34
CA HIS A 287 -14.03 6.31 -9.92
C HIS A 287 -14.40 4.87 -9.57
N GLU A 288 -13.81 3.88 -10.23
CA GLU A 288 -14.17 2.48 -9.98
C GLU A 288 -13.32 1.85 -8.87
N PHE A 289 -12.02 2.13 -8.80
CA PHE A 289 -11.10 1.45 -7.88
C PHE A 289 -10.70 2.30 -6.69
N SER A 290 -10.32 3.56 -6.90
CA SER A 290 -9.90 4.45 -5.81
C SER A 290 -11.09 4.85 -4.93
N GLU A 291 -12.08 5.52 -5.53
CA GLU A 291 -13.20 6.14 -4.80
C GLU A 291 -14.16 5.13 -4.18
N LYS A 292 -14.44 4.01 -4.87
CA LYS A 292 -15.42 3.02 -4.41
C LYS A 292 -14.81 1.88 -3.59
N ARG A 293 -13.50 1.63 -3.68
CA ARG A 293 -12.85 0.46 -3.09
C ARG A 293 -11.68 0.81 -2.19
N ALA A 294 -10.55 1.25 -2.76
CA ALA A 294 -9.29 1.41 -2.03
C ALA A 294 -9.39 2.44 -0.90
N TYR A 295 -9.93 3.64 -1.14
CA TYR A 295 -10.10 4.64 -0.09
C TYR A 295 -11.12 4.24 0.98
N PRO A 296 -12.34 3.77 0.67
CA PRO A 296 -13.28 3.32 1.69
C PRO A 296 -12.74 2.19 2.55
N LEU A 297 -12.05 1.22 1.95
CA LEU A 297 -11.42 0.12 2.69
C LEU A 297 -10.32 0.64 3.61
N ALA A 298 -9.40 1.48 3.10
CA ALA A 298 -8.30 2.01 3.88
C ALA A 298 -8.78 2.87 5.06
N VAL A 299 -9.74 3.75 4.82
CA VAL A 299 -10.32 4.59 5.88
C VAL A 299 -10.94 3.73 6.96
N ASN A 300 -11.66 2.69 6.60
CA ASN A 300 -12.23 1.75 7.56
C ASN A 300 -11.15 1.02 8.36
N VAL A 301 -10.15 0.46 7.67
CA VAL A 301 -9.04 -0.27 8.31
C VAL A 301 -8.33 0.63 9.32
N ILE A 302 -7.89 1.82 8.89
CA ILE A 302 -7.15 2.73 9.76
C ILE A 302 -8.02 3.18 10.94
N PHE A 303 -9.24 3.60 10.67
CA PHE A 303 -10.14 4.07 11.73
C PHE A 303 -10.43 2.97 12.75
N TYR A 304 -10.70 1.75 12.29
CA TYR A 304 -10.92 0.60 13.17
C TYR A 304 -9.68 0.33 14.04
N LEU A 305 -8.50 0.26 13.43
CA LEU A 305 -7.24 -0.04 14.15
C LEU A 305 -6.85 1.06 15.14
N MET A 306 -7.25 2.32 14.90
CA MET A 306 -6.96 3.44 15.80
C MET A 306 -7.97 3.55 16.96
N THR A 307 -9.08 2.84 16.91
CA THR A 307 -10.17 2.97 17.91
C THR A 307 -10.46 1.68 18.68
N HIS A 308 -9.86 0.56 18.30
CA HIS A 308 -10.04 -0.78 18.92
C HIS A 308 -8.70 -1.43 19.24
#